data_c9c3e80c903b0ab2d7828ac631533b31
#
_entry.id   c9c3e80c903b0ab2d7828ac631533b31
#
_cell.length_a   1.000
_cell.length_b   1.000
_cell.length_c   1.000
_cell.angle_alpha   90.00
_cell.angle_beta   90.00
_cell.angle_gamma   90.00
#
_symmetry.space_group_name_H-M   'P 1'
#
loop_
_entity.id
_entity.type
_entity.pdbx_description
1 polymer ?
#
loop_
_entity_poly.entity_id
_entity_poly.type
_entity_poly.pdbx_seq_one_letter_code
_entity_poly.pdbx_strand_id
1 'polypeptide(L)'
;MEKTFDKSIFYLFIFAFIIILFILNNSAFNDNLPTCNNFVVNVYLYLALSICSIAIFSYLINYVLFGKSRQYYRPLELYEILNSIGSPFYIFSIIMTFVLIILIAFSNGFDNNNVGYNHVIWFLFLFFISVTIYPKFKDITTYNYVDNALLITSIIFIVMTYFYYMFSDLFLNNMSSIGMGLLVSLIVIVIVELINLLFFKRSQYFLSFFKITSYLVIILFSVFVSYDTAEMAIREKECTSLPNYPKFSIDFFMDILNIFSRTLFLKSTK
;
A
#
# COMPACT_ATOMS: atom_id res chain seq x y z
N MET A 1 -3.31 -10.09 -27.80
CA MET A 1 -4.37 -10.68 -26.95
C MET A 1 -4.44 -9.83 -25.70
N GLU A 2 -5.32 -8.82 -25.71
CA GLU A 2 -5.48 -7.89 -24.59
C GLU A 2 -6.19 -8.63 -23.45
N LYS A 3 -5.47 -8.87 -22.35
CA LYS A 3 -6.09 -9.33 -21.12
C LYS A 3 -6.89 -8.17 -20.54
N THR A 4 -8.17 -8.10 -20.84
CA THR A 4 -9.11 -7.37 -20.00
C THR A 4 -8.91 -7.86 -18.57
N PHE A 5 -8.92 -6.95 -17.61
CA PHE A 5 -9.00 -7.31 -16.19
C PHE A 5 -10.21 -8.24 -16.06
N ASP A 6 -9.94 -9.53 -16.06
CA ASP A 6 -10.96 -10.54 -16.31
C ASP A 6 -11.93 -10.54 -15.14
N LYS A 7 -13.22 -10.62 -15.41
CA LYS A 7 -14.24 -10.73 -14.35
C LYS A 7 -13.91 -11.87 -13.39
N SER A 8 -13.22 -12.90 -13.85
CA SER A 8 -12.75 -14.01 -13.00
C SER A 8 -11.77 -13.57 -11.94
N ILE A 9 -10.84 -12.65 -12.25
CA ILE A 9 -9.89 -12.09 -11.28
C ILE A 9 -10.64 -11.27 -10.22
N PHE A 10 -11.62 -10.47 -10.62
CA PHE A 10 -12.45 -9.71 -9.67
C PHE A 10 -13.21 -10.62 -8.72
N TYR A 11 -13.84 -11.69 -9.22
CA TYR A 11 -14.53 -12.67 -8.36
C TYR A 11 -13.55 -13.40 -7.44
N LEU A 12 -12.34 -13.68 -7.89
CA LEU A 12 -11.30 -14.27 -7.06
C LEU A 12 -10.92 -13.36 -5.89
N PHE A 13 -10.76 -12.04 -6.12
CA PHE A 13 -10.50 -11.09 -5.04
C PHE A 13 -11.66 -10.96 -4.06
N ILE A 14 -12.93 -10.97 -4.54
CA ILE A 14 -14.10 -10.99 -3.65
C ILE A 14 -14.11 -12.26 -2.81
N PHE A 15 -13.86 -13.41 -3.42
CA PHE A 15 -13.83 -14.69 -2.72
C PHE A 15 -12.73 -14.73 -1.66
N ALA A 16 -11.50 -14.30 -2.02
CA ALA A 16 -10.40 -14.18 -1.08
C ALA A 16 -10.75 -13.22 0.07
N PHE A 17 -11.34 -12.05 -0.23
CA PHE A 17 -11.78 -11.08 0.77
C PHE A 17 -12.76 -11.69 1.78
N ILE A 18 -13.77 -12.45 1.31
CA ILE A 18 -14.75 -13.10 2.17
C ILE A 18 -14.08 -14.16 3.05
N ILE A 19 -13.17 -14.98 2.50
CA ILE A 19 -12.43 -15.99 3.28
C ILE A 19 -11.58 -15.32 4.35
N ILE A 20 -10.84 -14.26 4.00
CA ILE A 20 -9.99 -13.54 4.96
C ILE A 20 -10.84 -12.93 6.06
N LEU A 21 -11.98 -12.32 5.74
CA LEU A 21 -12.92 -11.80 6.75
C LEU A 21 -13.42 -12.90 7.70
N PHE A 22 -13.76 -14.07 7.17
CA PHE A 22 -14.19 -15.21 7.99
C PHE A 22 -13.09 -15.69 8.94
N ILE A 23 -11.84 -15.80 8.43
CA ILE A 23 -10.69 -16.19 9.26
C ILE A 23 -10.43 -15.12 10.33
N LEU A 24 -10.42 -13.83 9.97
CA LEU A 24 -10.21 -12.71 10.91
C LEU A 24 -11.27 -12.69 12.01
N ASN A 25 -12.54 -12.89 11.66
CA ASN A 25 -13.60 -12.92 12.66
C ASN A 25 -13.38 -14.01 13.73
N ASN A 26 -12.79 -15.14 13.33
CA ASN A 26 -12.56 -16.26 14.25
C ASN A 26 -11.20 -16.18 14.96
N SER A 27 -10.19 -15.53 14.39
CA SER A 27 -8.82 -15.49 14.93
C SER A 27 -8.50 -14.20 15.67
N ALA A 28 -9.03 -13.06 15.21
CA ALA A 28 -8.69 -11.75 15.73
C ALA A 28 -9.68 -11.22 16.75
N PHE A 29 -10.92 -11.77 16.81
CA PHE A 29 -11.98 -11.27 17.66
C PHE A 29 -12.52 -12.34 18.60
N ASN A 30 -12.81 -11.92 19.84
CA ASN A 30 -13.61 -12.68 20.81
C ASN A 30 -14.68 -11.74 21.34
N ASP A 31 -15.95 -12.15 21.28
CA ASP A 31 -17.11 -11.33 21.68
C ASP A 31 -17.11 -9.93 21.03
N ASN A 32 -16.76 -9.84 19.75
CA ASN A 32 -16.61 -8.61 18.96
C ASN A 32 -15.49 -7.66 19.42
N LEU A 33 -14.62 -8.10 20.33
CA LEU A 33 -13.46 -7.35 20.76
C LEU A 33 -12.19 -7.97 20.17
N PRO A 34 -11.23 -7.15 19.67
CA PRO A 34 -9.97 -7.65 19.16
C PRO A 34 -9.13 -8.27 20.28
N THR A 35 -8.45 -9.37 19.99
CA THR A 35 -7.63 -10.12 20.96
C THR A 35 -6.18 -10.18 20.51
N CYS A 36 -5.25 -10.38 21.44
CA CYS A 36 -3.83 -10.57 21.14
C CYS A 36 -3.49 -11.95 20.58
N ASN A 37 -4.45 -12.83 20.48
CA ASN A 37 -4.23 -14.17 19.94
C ASN A 37 -3.80 -14.08 18.47
N ASN A 38 -2.73 -14.83 18.10
CA ASN A 38 -2.20 -14.83 16.73
C ASN A 38 -1.93 -13.42 16.17
N PHE A 39 -1.42 -12.51 17.00
CA PHE A 39 -1.27 -11.09 16.68
C PHE A 39 -0.62 -10.86 15.30
N VAL A 40 0.55 -11.46 15.06
CA VAL A 40 1.29 -11.34 13.79
C VAL A 40 0.46 -11.84 12.60
N VAL A 41 -0.18 -12.99 12.75
CA VAL A 41 -1.03 -13.57 11.69
C VAL A 41 -2.19 -12.63 11.36
N ASN A 42 -2.82 -12.05 12.37
CA ASN A 42 -3.93 -11.12 12.18
C ASN A 42 -3.50 -9.83 11.49
N VAL A 43 -2.33 -9.28 11.82
CA VAL A 43 -1.76 -8.12 11.10
C VAL A 43 -1.58 -8.43 9.60
N TYR A 44 -1.02 -9.60 9.26
CA TYR A 44 -0.87 -10.01 7.85
C TYR A 44 -2.20 -10.30 7.16
N LEU A 45 -3.21 -10.81 7.87
CA LEU A 45 -4.55 -10.97 7.33
C LEU A 45 -5.21 -9.61 7.01
N TYR A 46 -5.02 -8.59 7.88
CA TYR A 46 -5.46 -7.23 7.60
C TYR A 46 -4.71 -6.61 6.42
N LEU A 47 -3.42 -6.88 6.27
CA LEU A 47 -2.64 -6.48 5.10
C LEU A 47 -3.20 -7.12 3.82
N ALA A 48 -3.46 -8.43 3.84
CA ALA A 48 -4.06 -9.12 2.70
C ALA A 48 -5.47 -8.59 2.37
N LEU A 49 -6.26 -8.27 3.40
CA LEU A 49 -7.58 -7.65 3.25
C LEU A 49 -7.46 -6.24 2.61
N SER A 50 -6.43 -5.47 2.98
CA SER A 50 -6.15 -4.16 2.38
C SER A 50 -5.85 -4.28 0.89
N ILE A 51 -5.01 -5.24 0.49
CA ILE A 51 -4.67 -5.50 -0.91
C ILE A 51 -5.90 -5.92 -1.71
N CYS A 52 -6.70 -6.85 -1.18
CA CYS A 52 -7.96 -7.26 -1.80
C CYS A 52 -8.94 -6.10 -1.96
N SER A 53 -9.07 -5.25 -0.93
CA SER A 53 -9.96 -4.07 -0.95
C SER A 53 -9.58 -3.10 -2.06
N ILE A 54 -8.28 -2.81 -2.23
CA ILE A 54 -7.82 -1.93 -3.30
C ILE A 54 -8.09 -2.52 -4.68
N ALA A 55 -7.88 -3.80 -4.88
CA ALA A 55 -8.19 -4.47 -6.13
C ALA A 55 -9.70 -4.38 -6.45
N ILE A 56 -10.56 -4.60 -5.46
CA ILE A 56 -12.02 -4.49 -5.58
C ILE A 56 -12.41 -3.04 -5.89
N PHE A 57 -11.94 -2.06 -5.12
CA PHE A 57 -12.26 -0.66 -5.34
C PHE A 57 -11.77 -0.16 -6.71
N SER A 58 -10.56 -0.52 -7.12
CA SER A 58 -10.02 -0.16 -8.43
C SER A 58 -10.87 -0.74 -9.56
N TYR A 59 -11.37 -1.97 -9.41
CA TYR A 59 -12.30 -2.56 -10.37
C TYR A 59 -13.64 -1.84 -10.41
N LEU A 60 -14.21 -1.51 -9.25
CA LEU A 60 -15.49 -0.78 -9.15
C LEU A 60 -15.37 0.62 -9.73
N ILE A 61 -14.27 1.34 -9.45
CA ILE A 61 -13.99 2.65 -10.03
C ILE A 61 -13.93 2.55 -11.55
N ASN A 62 -13.23 1.55 -12.09
CA ASN A 62 -13.18 1.30 -13.52
C ASN A 62 -14.56 1.01 -14.11
N TYR A 63 -15.36 0.19 -13.43
CA TYR A 63 -16.71 -0.16 -13.88
C TYR A 63 -17.66 1.03 -13.88
N VAL A 64 -17.63 1.86 -12.82
CA VAL A 64 -18.50 3.04 -12.67
C VAL A 64 -18.12 4.14 -13.66
N LEU A 65 -16.83 4.44 -13.80
CA LEU A 65 -16.37 5.57 -14.63
C LEU A 65 -16.39 5.26 -16.14
N PHE A 66 -16.14 4.01 -16.51
CA PHE A 66 -15.99 3.62 -17.92
C PHE A 66 -17.03 2.61 -18.39
N GLY A 67 -18.10 2.41 -17.58
CA GLY A 67 -19.15 1.42 -17.78
C GLY A 67 -19.56 1.20 -19.22
N LYS A 68 -19.64 -0.08 -19.63
CA LYS A 68 -20.16 -0.64 -20.89
C LYS A 68 -19.56 -0.17 -22.23
N SER A 69 -18.85 0.94 -22.33
CA SER A 69 -18.21 1.34 -23.59
C SER A 69 -16.89 0.56 -23.82
N ARG A 70 -17.04 -0.74 -24.08
CA ARG A 70 -15.96 -1.71 -24.37
C ARG A 70 -15.22 -1.44 -25.69
N GLN A 71 -15.39 -0.29 -26.35
CA GLN A 71 -15.04 -0.18 -27.76
C GLN A 71 -13.85 0.69 -28.11
N TYR A 72 -13.17 1.36 -27.15
CA TYR A 72 -11.97 2.12 -27.50
C TYR A 72 -10.85 1.96 -26.47
N TYR A 73 -10.01 0.95 -26.71
CA TYR A 73 -8.67 0.85 -26.15
C TYR A 73 -7.70 1.81 -26.86
N ARG A 74 -7.89 3.10 -26.67
CA ARG A 74 -6.77 4.04 -26.78
C ARG A 74 -6.12 4.11 -25.40
N PRO A 75 -4.78 4.15 -25.30
CA PRO A 75 -4.15 4.56 -24.05
C PRO A 75 -4.74 5.95 -23.73
N LEU A 76 -5.61 5.99 -22.72
CA LEU A 76 -6.18 7.24 -22.26
C LEU A 76 -5.04 8.02 -21.63
N GLU A 77 -4.75 9.22 -22.14
CA GLU A 77 -3.79 10.09 -21.50
C GLU A 77 -4.26 10.35 -20.05
N LEU A 78 -3.30 10.50 -19.14
CA LEU A 78 -3.58 10.76 -17.71
C LEU A 78 -4.62 11.87 -17.53
N TYR A 79 -4.64 12.86 -18.44
CA TYR A 79 -5.60 13.93 -18.49
C TYR A 79 -7.06 13.45 -18.73
N GLU A 80 -7.28 12.49 -19.62
CA GLU A 80 -8.62 11.94 -19.88
C GLU A 80 -9.13 11.13 -18.67
N ILE A 81 -8.24 10.42 -17.98
CA ILE A 81 -8.57 9.69 -16.75
C ILE A 81 -8.93 10.68 -15.64
N LEU A 82 -8.14 11.74 -15.47
CA LEU A 82 -8.40 12.78 -14.48
C LEU A 82 -9.70 13.52 -14.76
N ASN A 83 -10.01 13.80 -16.03
CA ASN A 83 -11.28 14.38 -16.41
C ASN A 83 -12.47 13.45 -16.15
N SER A 84 -12.32 12.14 -16.36
CA SER A 84 -13.40 11.17 -16.12
C SER A 84 -13.70 10.95 -14.63
N ILE A 85 -12.68 11.07 -13.77
CA ILE A 85 -12.85 11.03 -12.30
C ILE A 85 -13.40 12.36 -11.79
N GLY A 86 -13.20 13.45 -12.55
CA GLY A 86 -13.41 14.82 -12.09
C GLY A 86 -12.20 15.34 -11.31
N SER A 87 -11.48 16.31 -11.87
CA SER A 87 -10.26 16.83 -11.24
C SER A 87 -10.44 17.29 -9.78
N PRO A 88 -11.58 17.91 -9.37
CA PRO A 88 -11.80 18.27 -7.97
C PRO A 88 -11.91 17.04 -7.05
N PHE A 89 -12.58 15.97 -7.48
CA PHE A 89 -12.71 14.75 -6.67
C PHE A 89 -11.39 14.02 -6.52
N TYR A 90 -10.56 14.01 -7.56
CA TYR A 90 -9.22 13.43 -7.49
C TYR A 90 -8.31 14.17 -6.49
N ILE A 91 -8.29 15.52 -6.54
CA ILE A 91 -7.56 16.35 -5.59
C ILE A 91 -8.09 16.14 -4.17
N PHE A 92 -9.41 16.11 -4.00
CA PHE A 92 -10.04 15.79 -2.72
C PHE A 92 -9.60 14.40 -2.20
N SER A 93 -9.52 13.40 -3.06
CA SER A 93 -9.09 12.05 -2.69
C SER A 93 -7.64 12.03 -2.21
N ILE A 94 -6.75 12.80 -2.85
CA ILE A 94 -5.36 12.95 -2.39
C ILE A 94 -5.32 13.56 -0.99
N ILE A 95 -6.03 14.67 -0.78
CA ILE A 95 -6.07 15.36 0.52
C ILE A 95 -6.63 14.42 1.58
N MET A 96 -7.74 13.73 1.29
CA MET A 96 -8.35 12.79 2.23
C MET A 96 -7.43 11.61 2.56
N THR A 97 -6.68 11.10 1.60
CA THR A 97 -5.68 10.04 1.84
C THR A 97 -4.64 10.52 2.87
N PHE A 98 -4.10 11.74 2.72
CA PHE A 98 -3.15 12.30 3.69
C PHE A 98 -3.78 12.51 5.07
N VAL A 99 -4.97 13.06 5.15
CA VAL A 99 -5.68 13.26 6.42
C VAL A 99 -5.90 11.93 7.14
N LEU A 100 -6.34 10.90 6.42
CA LEU A 100 -6.62 9.58 6.99
C LEU A 100 -5.34 8.87 7.44
N ILE A 101 -4.22 8.99 6.71
CA ILE A 101 -2.91 8.49 7.17
C ILE A 101 -2.53 9.14 8.50
N ILE A 102 -2.67 10.46 8.62
CA ILE A 102 -2.37 11.18 9.85
C ILE A 102 -3.28 10.69 10.99
N LEU A 103 -4.58 10.55 10.76
CA LEU A 103 -5.50 10.04 11.79
C LEU A 103 -5.14 8.62 12.24
N ILE A 104 -4.73 7.74 11.33
CA ILE A 104 -4.30 6.38 11.65
C ILE A 104 -2.97 6.41 12.42
N ALA A 105 -2.00 7.22 11.99
CA ALA A 105 -0.71 7.35 12.66
C ALA A 105 -0.85 7.81 14.12
N PHE A 106 -1.76 8.75 14.38
CA PHE A 106 -2.04 9.24 15.72
C PHE A 106 -3.04 8.38 16.53
N SER A 107 -3.63 7.34 15.93
CA SER A 107 -4.49 6.43 16.68
C SER A 107 -3.67 5.56 17.65
N ASN A 108 -4.28 5.16 18.77
CA ASN A 108 -3.63 4.25 19.70
C ASN A 108 -3.46 2.86 19.10
N GLY A 109 -2.28 2.26 19.27
CA GLY A 109 -2.00 0.89 18.83
C GLY A 109 -2.64 -0.15 19.73
N PHE A 110 -2.76 0.15 21.03
CA PHE A 110 -3.36 -0.70 22.04
C PHE A 110 -4.42 0.10 22.83
N ASP A 111 -5.22 -0.60 23.59
CA ASP A 111 -6.34 -0.03 24.37
C ASP A 111 -7.38 0.66 23.47
N ASN A 112 -7.83 -0.08 22.48
CA ASN A 112 -8.67 0.42 21.42
C ASN A 112 -10.16 0.41 21.85
N ASN A 113 -10.58 1.43 22.62
CA ASN A 113 -11.97 1.62 23.01
C ASN A 113 -12.89 1.99 21.83
N ASN A 114 -12.32 2.35 20.67
CA ASN A 114 -13.03 2.80 19.49
C ASN A 114 -12.79 1.88 18.27
N VAL A 115 -12.93 0.57 18.45
CA VAL A 115 -12.71 -0.44 17.40
C VAL A 115 -13.42 -0.08 16.08
N GLY A 116 -14.71 0.24 16.15
CA GLY A 116 -15.51 0.58 14.97
C GLY A 116 -14.97 1.81 14.24
N TYR A 117 -14.58 2.86 14.95
CA TYR A 117 -14.02 4.08 14.38
C TYR A 117 -12.73 3.82 13.60
N ASN A 118 -11.80 3.04 14.16
CA ASN A 118 -10.53 2.71 13.51
C ASN A 118 -10.75 1.88 12.23
N HIS A 119 -11.72 0.97 12.21
CA HIS A 119 -12.07 0.22 11.02
C HIS A 119 -12.70 1.11 9.93
N VAL A 120 -13.55 2.07 10.32
CA VAL A 120 -14.14 3.02 9.38
C VAL A 120 -13.06 3.91 8.74
N ILE A 121 -12.14 4.47 9.55
CA ILE A 121 -11.04 5.29 9.03
C ILE A 121 -10.16 4.46 8.09
N TRP A 122 -9.80 3.25 8.47
CA TRP A 122 -9.00 2.34 7.64
C TRP A 122 -9.70 2.02 6.32
N PHE A 123 -10.99 1.71 6.33
CA PHE A 123 -11.76 1.43 5.12
C PHE A 123 -11.85 2.66 4.19
N LEU A 124 -12.11 3.83 4.76
CA LEU A 124 -12.10 5.10 4.00
C LEU A 124 -10.72 5.38 3.41
N PHE A 125 -9.65 5.13 4.16
CA PHE A 125 -8.29 5.25 3.65
C PHE A 125 -8.08 4.35 2.43
N LEU A 126 -8.47 3.07 2.49
CA LEU A 126 -8.34 2.14 1.37
C LEU A 126 -9.15 2.58 0.14
N PHE A 127 -10.33 3.17 0.36
CA PHE A 127 -11.13 3.72 -0.73
C PHE A 127 -10.45 4.91 -1.40
N PHE A 128 -10.04 5.93 -0.64
CA PHE A 128 -9.43 7.13 -1.21
C PHE A 128 -8.06 6.88 -1.84
N ILE A 129 -7.25 6.02 -1.24
CA ILE A 129 -5.97 5.64 -1.85
C ILE A 129 -6.19 4.87 -3.16
N SER A 130 -7.24 4.03 -3.26
CA SER A 130 -7.60 3.34 -4.50
C SER A 130 -7.94 4.33 -5.62
N VAL A 131 -8.68 5.40 -5.32
CA VAL A 131 -8.96 6.48 -6.28
C VAL A 131 -7.67 7.17 -6.72
N THR A 132 -6.77 7.44 -5.77
CA THR A 132 -5.51 8.15 -6.02
C THR A 132 -4.53 7.37 -6.90
N ILE A 133 -4.45 6.05 -6.71
CA ILE A 133 -3.52 5.20 -7.47
C ILE A 133 -4.14 4.66 -8.76
N TYR A 134 -5.46 4.64 -8.89
CA TYR A 134 -6.17 4.09 -10.05
C TYR A 134 -5.64 4.60 -11.41
N PRO A 135 -5.37 5.92 -11.63
CA PRO A 135 -4.85 6.40 -12.90
C PRO A 135 -3.52 5.74 -13.29
N LYS A 136 -2.63 5.52 -12.31
CA LYS A 136 -1.34 4.85 -12.54
C LYS A 136 -1.52 3.39 -12.97
N PHE A 137 -2.46 2.69 -12.35
CA PHE A 137 -2.75 1.30 -12.71
C PHE A 137 -3.34 1.18 -14.11
N LYS A 138 -4.24 2.07 -14.49
CA LYS A 138 -4.90 2.00 -15.80
C LYS A 138 -3.94 2.24 -16.96
N ASP A 139 -3.04 3.21 -16.80
CA ASP A 139 -2.03 3.52 -17.82
C ASP A 139 -1.10 2.32 -18.09
N ILE A 140 -0.83 1.52 -17.08
CA ILE A 140 0.15 0.44 -17.09
C ILE A 140 -0.47 -0.94 -17.37
N THR A 141 -1.75 -1.17 -17.09
CA THR A 141 -2.42 -2.45 -17.37
C THR A 141 -2.42 -2.83 -18.85
N THR A 142 -2.21 -1.87 -19.76
CA THR A 142 -2.01 -2.13 -21.19
C THR A 142 -0.76 -2.96 -21.52
N TYR A 143 0.21 -3.12 -20.60
CA TYR A 143 1.55 -3.60 -20.95
C TYR A 143 2.04 -4.86 -20.20
N ASN A 144 1.22 -5.62 -19.52
CA ASN A 144 1.63 -6.83 -18.76
C ASN A 144 2.75 -6.60 -17.70
N TYR A 145 3.02 -5.35 -17.31
CA TYR A 145 4.07 -5.03 -16.34
C TYR A 145 3.63 -5.23 -14.89
N VAL A 146 2.32 -5.22 -14.65
CA VAL A 146 1.72 -5.34 -13.30
C VAL A 146 2.07 -6.68 -12.67
N ASP A 147 1.94 -7.78 -13.42
CA ASP A 147 2.24 -9.14 -12.92
C ASP A 147 3.69 -9.26 -12.46
N ASN A 148 4.63 -8.72 -13.28
CA ASN A 148 6.05 -8.72 -12.94
C ASN A 148 6.37 -7.82 -11.74
N ALA A 149 5.71 -6.65 -11.63
CA ALA A 149 5.91 -5.74 -10.50
C ALA A 149 5.36 -6.35 -9.21
N LEU A 150 4.20 -7.00 -9.25
CA LEU A 150 3.63 -7.73 -8.11
C LEU A 150 4.55 -8.86 -7.66
N LEU A 151 5.04 -9.67 -8.60
CA LEU A 151 5.95 -10.77 -8.28
C LEU A 151 7.24 -10.26 -7.61
N ILE A 152 7.88 -9.23 -8.17
CA ILE A 152 9.10 -8.65 -7.61
C ILE A 152 8.82 -8.08 -6.21
N THR A 153 7.74 -7.33 -6.04
CA THR A 153 7.36 -6.76 -4.75
C THR A 153 7.11 -7.84 -3.71
N SER A 154 6.42 -8.92 -4.08
CA SER A 154 6.15 -10.05 -3.19
C SER A 154 7.45 -10.77 -2.77
N ILE A 155 8.38 -10.96 -3.72
CA ILE A 155 9.69 -11.55 -3.41
C ILE A 155 10.46 -10.66 -2.45
N ILE A 156 10.54 -9.36 -2.71
CA ILE A 156 11.22 -8.40 -1.82
C ILE A 156 10.61 -8.47 -0.42
N PHE A 157 9.28 -8.42 -0.33
CA PHE A 157 8.58 -8.46 0.96
C PHE A 157 8.92 -9.74 1.75
N ILE A 158 8.84 -10.91 1.12
CA ILE A 158 9.15 -12.19 1.77
C ILE A 158 10.61 -12.24 2.20
N VAL A 159 11.54 -11.85 1.31
CA VAL A 159 12.97 -11.87 1.60
C VAL A 159 13.32 -10.93 2.76
N MET A 160 12.75 -9.72 2.78
CA MET A 160 13.04 -8.74 3.83
C MET A 160 12.39 -9.08 5.18
N THR A 161 11.20 -9.68 5.16
CA THR A 161 10.60 -10.26 6.37
C THR A 161 11.50 -11.38 6.92
N TYR A 162 12.00 -12.28 6.06
CA TYR A 162 12.93 -13.34 6.48
C TYR A 162 14.27 -12.79 6.94
N PHE A 163 14.77 -11.71 6.32
CA PHE A 163 16.00 -11.03 6.72
C PHE A 163 15.95 -10.54 8.18
N TYR A 164 14.80 -10.01 8.62
CA TYR A 164 14.62 -9.67 10.03
C TYR A 164 14.83 -10.90 10.94
N TYR A 165 14.24 -12.06 10.62
CA TYR A 165 14.38 -13.25 11.47
C TYR A 165 15.83 -13.77 11.53
N MET A 166 16.61 -13.59 10.47
CA MET A 166 18.04 -13.95 10.46
C MET A 166 18.91 -12.99 11.28
N PHE A 167 18.54 -11.71 11.33
CA PHE A 167 19.32 -10.64 11.95
C PHE A 167 18.51 -9.89 13.04
N SER A 168 17.67 -10.61 13.78
CA SER A 168 16.77 -10.03 14.79
C SER A 168 17.51 -9.18 15.83
N ASP A 169 18.68 -9.63 16.31
CA ASP A 169 19.48 -8.90 17.30
C ASP A 169 19.97 -7.55 16.76
N LEU A 170 20.30 -7.46 15.48
CA LEU A 170 20.70 -6.21 14.84
C LEU A 170 19.56 -5.17 14.93
N PHE A 171 18.34 -5.60 14.57
CA PHE A 171 17.17 -4.72 14.56
C PHE A 171 16.73 -4.38 15.99
N LEU A 172 16.58 -5.35 16.86
CA LEU A 172 16.10 -5.14 18.24
C LEU A 172 17.03 -4.23 19.05
N ASN A 173 18.35 -4.43 18.94
CA ASN A 173 19.33 -3.64 19.69
C ASN A 173 19.50 -2.22 19.14
N ASN A 174 19.20 -1.96 17.87
CA ASN A 174 19.43 -0.68 17.21
C ASN A 174 18.14 -0.05 16.66
N MET A 175 16.97 -0.47 17.14
CA MET A 175 15.68 -0.09 16.57
C MET A 175 15.51 1.42 16.43
N SER A 176 15.79 2.19 17.48
CA SER A 176 15.68 3.65 17.46
C SER A 176 16.62 4.31 16.44
N SER A 177 17.86 3.82 16.33
CA SER A 177 18.85 4.36 15.39
C SER A 177 18.50 4.01 13.93
N ILE A 178 18.03 2.79 13.69
CA ILE A 178 17.58 2.36 12.37
C ILE A 178 16.34 3.16 11.96
N GLY A 179 15.32 3.26 12.82
CA GLY A 179 14.11 4.02 12.55
C GLY A 179 14.39 5.49 12.25
N MET A 180 15.27 6.15 13.03
CA MET A 180 15.68 7.53 12.76
C MET A 180 16.43 7.65 11.43
N GLY A 181 17.32 6.71 11.12
CA GLY A 181 18.05 6.68 9.85
C GLY A 181 17.12 6.52 8.65
N LEU A 182 16.13 5.63 8.74
CA LEU A 182 15.13 5.42 7.71
C LEU A 182 14.26 6.67 7.50
N LEU A 183 13.81 7.31 8.60
CA LEU A 183 13.01 8.54 8.54
C LEU A 183 13.78 9.66 7.86
N VAL A 184 15.03 9.91 8.26
CA VAL A 184 15.89 10.94 7.64
C VAL A 184 16.11 10.63 6.16
N SER A 185 16.38 9.38 5.80
CA SER A 185 16.55 8.96 4.41
C SER A 185 15.30 9.20 3.58
N LEU A 186 14.12 8.91 4.14
CA LEU A 186 12.84 9.19 3.49
C LEU A 186 12.65 10.69 3.24
N ILE A 187 12.90 11.52 4.23
CA ILE A 187 12.78 12.99 4.10
C ILE A 187 13.73 13.49 3.01
N VAL A 188 14.99 13.04 2.99
CA VAL A 188 15.95 13.41 1.96
C VAL A 188 15.49 13.04 0.56
N ILE A 189 14.98 11.80 0.37
CA ILE A 189 14.47 11.35 -0.93
C ILE A 189 13.28 12.20 -1.37
N VAL A 190 12.32 12.49 -0.47
CA VAL A 190 11.16 13.33 -0.79
C VAL A 190 11.59 14.73 -1.22
N ILE A 191 12.54 15.35 -0.50
CA ILE A 191 13.08 16.67 -0.88
C ILE A 191 13.75 16.61 -2.25
N VAL A 192 14.57 15.61 -2.51
CA VAL A 192 15.28 15.41 -3.78
C VAL A 192 14.28 15.22 -4.93
N GLU A 193 13.23 14.43 -4.75
CA GLU A 193 12.16 14.26 -5.76
C GLU A 193 11.38 15.55 -5.99
N LEU A 194 11.10 16.30 -4.94
CA LEU A 194 10.43 17.60 -5.05
C LEU A 194 11.28 18.61 -5.84
N ILE A 195 12.58 18.69 -5.56
CA ILE A 195 13.53 19.52 -6.32
C ILE A 195 13.56 19.10 -7.80
N ASN A 196 13.62 17.78 -8.06
CA ASN A 196 13.61 17.28 -9.43
C ASN A 196 12.30 17.66 -10.15
N LEU A 197 11.17 17.54 -9.48
CA LEU A 197 9.86 17.90 -10.04
C LEU A 197 9.75 19.42 -10.34
N LEU A 198 10.24 20.26 -9.45
CA LEU A 198 10.10 21.72 -9.58
C LEU A 198 11.06 22.30 -10.63
N PHE A 199 12.31 21.83 -10.66
CA PHE A 199 13.36 22.44 -11.47
C PHE A 199 13.67 21.70 -12.77
N PHE A 200 13.45 20.39 -12.83
CA PHE A 200 13.88 19.55 -13.96
C PHE A 200 12.75 18.89 -14.75
N LYS A 201 11.47 19.14 -14.41
CA LYS A 201 10.30 18.50 -15.05
C LYS A 201 10.32 18.54 -16.59
N ARG A 202 10.91 19.59 -17.19
CA ARG A 202 11.01 19.77 -18.65
C ARG A 202 12.36 19.32 -19.22
N SER A 203 13.27 18.84 -18.38
CA SER A 203 14.61 18.42 -18.79
C SER A 203 14.60 16.97 -19.26
N GLN A 204 15.42 16.64 -20.27
CA GLN A 204 15.66 15.25 -20.68
C GLN A 204 16.24 14.38 -19.56
N TYR A 205 16.85 14.98 -18.54
CA TYR A 205 17.41 14.29 -17.37
C TYR A 205 16.37 13.89 -16.33
N PHE A 206 15.15 14.45 -16.40
CA PHE A 206 14.09 14.18 -15.43
C PHE A 206 13.80 12.69 -15.28
N LEU A 207 13.61 12.00 -16.41
CA LEU A 207 13.28 10.57 -16.40
C LEU A 207 14.43 9.72 -15.86
N SER A 208 15.67 10.01 -16.25
CA SER A 208 16.85 9.27 -15.78
C SER A 208 17.05 9.45 -14.28
N PHE A 209 16.88 10.67 -13.78
CA PHE A 209 16.97 10.97 -12.37
C PHE A 209 15.88 10.26 -11.57
N PHE A 210 14.64 10.28 -12.08
CA PHE A 210 13.52 9.60 -11.43
C PHE A 210 13.67 8.06 -11.40
N LYS A 211 14.37 7.48 -12.38
CA LYS A 211 14.76 6.06 -12.35
C LYS A 211 15.73 5.77 -11.20
N ILE A 212 16.76 6.60 -11.03
CA ILE A 212 17.76 6.43 -9.96
C ILE A 212 17.07 6.54 -8.59
N THR A 213 16.27 7.57 -8.38
CA THR A 213 15.53 7.75 -7.12
C THR A 213 14.56 6.59 -6.87
N SER A 214 13.96 6.01 -7.92
CA SER A 214 13.08 4.84 -7.77
C SER A 214 13.82 3.62 -7.24
N TYR A 215 15.06 3.35 -7.67
CA TYR A 215 15.87 2.28 -7.09
C TYR A 215 16.19 2.54 -5.62
N LEU A 216 16.56 3.78 -5.27
CA LEU A 216 16.82 4.16 -3.88
C LEU A 216 15.58 3.99 -2.99
N VAL A 217 14.41 4.38 -3.50
CA VAL A 217 13.13 4.19 -2.80
C VAL A 217 12.82 2.72 -2.59
N ILE A 218 13.02 1.85 -3.60
CA ILE A 218 12.83 0.41 -3.44
C ILE A 218 13.73 -0.14 -2.34
N ILE A 219 15.02 0.22 -2.33
CA ILE A 219 15.96 -0.23 -1.29
C ILE A 219 15.51 0.27 0.08
N LEU A 220 15.15 1.55 0.19
CA LEU A 220 14.71 2.15 1.45
C LEU A 220 13.48 1.43 2.01
N PHE A 221 12.42 1.27 1.22
CA PHE A 221 11.20 0.62 1.68
C PHE A 221 11.38 -0.89 1.90
N SER A 222 12.35 -1.53 1.22
CA SER A 222 12.73 -2.89 1.54
C SER A 222 13.27 -3.00 2.98
N VAL A 223 14.12 -2.06 3.41
CA VAL A 223 14.62 -2.02 4.79
C VAL A 223 13.49 -1.68 5.79
N PHE A 224 12.53 -0.81 5.39
CA PHE A 224 11.34 -0.55 6.21
C PHE A 224 10.55 -1.82 6.48
N VAL A 225 10.35 -2.71 5.50
CA VAL A 225 9.69 -4.02 5.74
C VAL A 225 10.36 -4.82 6.85
N SER A 226 11.69 -4.86 6.90
CA SER A 226 12.41 -5.56 7.98
C SER A 226 12.25 -4.84 9.32
N TYR A 227 12.27 -3.50 9.32
CA TYR A 227 12.08 -2.68 10.50
C TYR A 227 10.67 -2.86 11.08
N ASP A 228 9.63 -2.79 10.24
CA ASP A 228 8.23 -2.96 10.65
C ASP A 228 7.97 -4.38 11.14
N THR A 229 8.64 -5.39 10.55
CA THR A 229 8.61 -6.76 11.07
C THR A 229 9.20 -6.84 12.48
N ALA A 230 10.31 -6.11 12.74
CA ALA A 230 10.91 -6.03 14.08
C ALA A 230 9.96 -5.33 15.06
N GLU A 231 9.37 -4.21 14.66
CA GLU A 231 8.40 -3.48 15.49
C GLU A 231 7.20 -4.35 15.81
N MET A 232 6.64 -5.05 14.83
CA MET A 232 5.53 -5.98 15.02
C MET A 232 5.86 -7.07 16.04
N ALA A 233 7.07 -7.64 15.99
CA ALA A 233 7.50 -8.68 16.95
C ALA A 233 7.64 -8.13 18.39
N ILE A 234 8.01 -6.85 18.55
CA ILE A 234 8.00 -6.18 19.86
C ILE A 234 6.55 -5.98 20.32
N ARG A 235 5.70 -5.46 19.45
CA ARG A 235 4.28 -5.19 19.75
C ARG A 235 3.50 -6.44 20.11
N GLU A 236 3.83 -7.59 19.50
CA GLU A 236 3.26 -8.88 19.88
C GLU A 236 3.53 -9.22 21.35
N LYS A 237 4.77 -8.99 21.82
CA LYS A 237 5.14 -9.24 23.22
C LYS A 237 4.51 -8.26 24.20
N GLU A 238 4.27 -7.02 23.75
CA GLU A 238 3.64 -5.95 24.54
C GLU A 238 2.11 -6.02 24.51
N CYS A 239 1.53 -6.89 23.68
CA CYS A 239 0.08 -6.95 23.50
C CYS A 239 -0.60 -7.50 24.76
N THR A 240 -1.17 -6.60 25.54
CA THR A 240 -1.90 -6.90 26.78
C THR A 240 -3.36 -6.43 26.76
N SER A 241 -3.73 -5.64 25.75
CA SER A 241 -5.05 -5.02 25.60
C SER A 241 -5.54 -5.09 24.16
N LEU A 242 -6.65 -4.42 23.85
CA LEU A 242 -7.31 -4.46 22.53
C LEU A 242 -6.42 -3.92 21.39
N PRO A 243 -5.85 -4.75 20.52
CA PRO A 243 -4.96 -4.29 19.46
C PRO A 243 -5.70 -3.59 18.33
N ASN A 244 -5.07 -2.58 17.73
CA ASN A 244 -5.54 -1.90 16.53
C ASN A 244 -4.92 -2.50 15.28
N TYR A 245 -5.40 -3.65 14.84
CA TYR A 245 -4.91 -4.36 13.65
C TYR A 245 -4.88 -3.52 12.38
N PRO A 246 -5.92 -2.68 12.07
CA PRO A 246 -5.87 -1.74 10.97
C PRO A 246 -4.61 -0.87 10.96
N LYS A 247 -4.24 -0.29 12.11
CA LYS A 247 -3.05 0.56 12.24
C LYS A 247 -1.78 -0.23 11.91
N PHE A 248 -1.57 -1.37 12.56
CA PHE A 248 -0.35 -2.18 12.35
C PHE A 248 -0.21 -2.73 10.94
N SER A 249 -1.32 -2.95 10.22
CA SER A 249 -1.28 -3.43 8.84
C SER A 249 -0.94 -2.34 7.83
N ILE A 250 -1.21 -1.06 8.14
CA ILE A 250 -1.01 0.04 7.19
C ILE A 250 0.47 0.32 6.95
N ASP A 251 1.33 0.16 7.94
CA ASP A 251 2.76 0.38 7.79
C ASP A 251 3.31 -0.56 6.70
N PHE A 252 3.08 -1.86 6.81
CA PHE A 252 3.41 -2.84 5.76
C PHE A 252 2.74 -2.56 4.42
N PHE A 253 1.48 -2.12 4.46
CA PHE A 253 0.76 -1.80 3.26
C PHE A 253 1.40 -0.64 2.49
N MET A 254 1.84 0.40 3.20
CA MET A 254 2.53 1.56 2.60
C MET A 254 3.88 1.17 2.01
N ASP A 255 4.62 0.28 2.66
CA ASP A 255 5.88 -0.25 2.15
C ASP A 255 5.68 -1.01 0.83
N ILE A 256 4.74 -1.95 0.83
CA ILE A 256 4.37 -2.72 -0.37
C ILE A 256 3.96 -1.78 -1.50
N LEU A 257 3.11 -0.80 -1.21
CA LEU A 257 2.62 0.14 -2.21
C LEU A 257 3.75 0.98 -2.82
N ASN A 258 4.70 1.44 -2.00
CA ASN A 258 5.86 2.19 -2.47
C ASN A 258 6.79 1.32 -3.31
N ILE A 259 7.16 0.13 -2.86
CA ILE A 259 7.99 -0.82 -3.64
C ILE A 259 7.28 -1.14 -4.96
N PHE A 260 6.00 -1.48 -4.92
CA PHE A 260 5.23 -1.83 -6.09
C PHE A 260 5.15 -0.69 -7.11
N SER A 261 4.80 0.52 -6.68
CA SER A 261 4.64 1.67 -7.57
C SER A 261 5.96 2.05 -8.27
N ARG A 262 7.09 1.95 -7.56
CA ARG A 262 8.42 2.22 -8.13
C ARG A 262 8.88 1.10 -9.06
N THR A 263 8.66 -0.15 -8.70
CA THR A 263 8.95 -1.30 -9.57
C THR A 263 8.16 -1.22 -10.87
N LEU A 264 6.89 -0.87 -10.77
CA LEU A 264 6.00 -0.70 -11.89
C LEU A 264 6.48 0.42 -12.83
N PHE A 265 6.85 1.58 -12.29
CA PHE A 265 7.44 2.68 -13.04
C PHE A 265 8.73 2.26 -13.77
N LEU A 266 9.64 1.56 -13.11
CA LEU A 266 10.89 1.10 -13.72
C LEU A 266 10.66 0.10 -14.87
N LYS A 267 9.61 -0.71 -14.80
CA LYS A 267 9.23 -1.65 -15.87
C LYS A 267 8.56 -0.94 -17.05
N SER A 268 7.73 0.06 -16.79
CA SER A 268 7.01 0.80 -17.84
C SER A 268 7.92 1.74 -18.66
N THR A 269 9.11 2.06 -18.15
CA THR A 269 10.06 2.99 -18.79
C THR A 269 11.24 2.28 -19.49
N LYS A 270 11.19 0.95 -19.62
CA LYS A 270 12.09 0.17 -20.47
C LYS A 270 11.56 0.10 -21.87
#